data_7a106f17d54d07399c4557a8ab4da490
#
_entry.id   7a106f17d54d07399c4557a8ab4da490
#
_cell.length_a   1.000
_cell.length_b   1.000
_cell.length_c   1.000
_cell.angle_alpha   90.00
_cell.angle_beta   90.00
_cell.angle_gamma   90.00
#
_symmetry.space_group_name_H-M   'P 1'
#
loop_
_entity.id
_entity.type
_entity.pdbx_description
1 polymer ?
#
loop_
_entity_poly.entity_id
_entity_poly.type
_entity_poly.pdbx_seq_one_letter_code
_entity_poly.pdbx_strand_id
1 'polypeptide(L)'
;MNNTFSISRFGRYFKYDFKRWVSTYGPTLLLMSAAPLILYTLTVVYSLLFAGEWGTPGETTRILIACMVTFVMILTYPSSVYGYVTEKRAGSTFVLMPASVFEKFLSMILNTVVVVPLAFGLVYLSIDGIICLLDGTCGGSLFSCAARGLESLVTFAFTSDAPVHVSLCSMYMSTVSTALFFLLGAIFFKKHKILYPILIIVCFQMALSMVFGLVVSLGLINVENLTLFAQNLT
;
A
#
# COMPACT_ATOMS: atom_id res chain seq x y z
N MET A 1 7.21 -25.82 23.99
CA MET A 1 6.74 -25.52 22.61
C MET A 1 7.94 -25.65 21.69
N ASN A 2 7.89 -26.52 20.68
CA ASN A 2 8.98 -26.63 19.71
C ASN A 2 9.08 -25.32 18.91
N ASN A 3 10.20 -24.60 19.04
CA ASN A 3 10.47 -23.35 18.31
C ASN A 3 10.85 -23.57 16.83
N THR A 4 10.83 -24.80 16.35
CA THR A 4 11.14 -25.15 14.97
C THR A 4 9.97 -24.80 14.06
N PHE A 5 10.25 -24.17 12.93
CA PHE A 5 9.29 -23.84 11.88
C PHE A 5 8.70 -25.13 11.26
N SER A 6 7.38 -25.16 11.06
CA SER A 6 6.68 -26.26 10.41
C SER A 6 5.69 -25.73 9.38
N ILE A 7 5.88 -26.11 8.11
CA ILE A 7 5.02 -25.65 6.99
C ILE A 7 3.55 -26.02 7.22
N SER A 8 3.27 -27.23 7.72
CA SER A 8 1.90 -27.69 7.98
C SER A 8 1.21 -26.87 9.06
N ARG A 9 1.93 -26.49 10.13
CA ARG A 9 1.42 -25.65 11.21
C ARG A 9 1.25 -24.21 10.74
N PHE A 10 2.21 -23.69 9.98
CA PHE A 10 2.13 -22.38 9.34
C PHE A 10 0.89 -22.28 8.43
N GLY A 11 0.67 -23.25 7.54
CA GLY A 11 -0.49 -23.23 6.62
C GLY A 11 -1.84 -23.21 7.34
N ARG A 12 -1.98 -23.95 8.47
CA ARG A 12 -3.19 -23.92 9.28
C ARG A 12 -3.38 -22.56 9.95
N TYR A 13 -2.32 -21.97 10.49
CA TYR A 13 -2.35 -20.65 11.08
C TYR A 13 -2.66 -19.57 10.03
N PHE A 14 -2.01 -19.61 8.88
CA PHE A 14 -2.25 -18.67 7.77
C PHE A 14 -3.70 -18.70 7.28
N LYS A 15 -4.29 -19.89 7.13
CA LYS A 15 -5.71 -20.02 6.76
C LYS A 15 -6.65 -19.40 7.81
N TYR A 16 -6.34 -19.57 9.08
CA TYR A 16 -7.09 -18.93 10.18
C TYR A 16 -6.95 -17.41 10.12
N ASP A 17 -5.72 -16.90 9.97
CA ASP A 17 -5.41 -15.46 9.91
C ASP A 17 -6.07 -14.81 8.70
N PHE A 18 -6.02 -15.48 7.54
CA PHE A 18 -6.71 -15.06 6.32
C PHE A 18 -8.24 -14.96 6.51
N LYS A 19 -8.88 -15.99 7.08
CA LYS A 19 -10.32 -15.96 7.36
C LYS A 19 -10.68 -14.82 8.29
N ARG A 20 -9.88 -14.60 9.29
CA ARG A 20 -10.05 -13.50 10.23
C ARG A 20 -9.90 -12.15 9.55
N TRP A 21 -8.87 -11.97 8.73
CA TRP A 21 -8.67 -10.77 7.93
C TRP A 21 -9.89 -10.47 7.06
N VAL A 22 -10.39 -11.43 6.30
CA VAL A 22 -11.59 -11.27 5.45
C VAL A 22 -12.80 -10.85 6.27
N SER A 23 -13.00 -11.44 7.45
CA SER A 23 -14.13 -11.10 8.32
C SER A 23 -14.02 -9.69 8.94
N THR A 24 -12.80 -9.25 9.29
CA THR A 24 -12.59 -7.99 10.01
C THR A 24 -12.44 -6.80 9.06
N TYR A 25 -11.67 -6.96 7.99
CA TYR A 25 -11.31 -5.88 7.06
C TYR A 25 -11.95 -5.99 5.68
N GLY A 26 -12.46 -7.16 5.31
CA GLY A 26 -13.09 -7.39 4.01
C GLY A 26 -14.15 -6.36 3.64
N PRO A 27 -15.12 -6.03 4.50
CA PRO A 27 -16.13 -5.00 4.22
C PRO A 27 -15.51 -3.62 3.97
N THR A 28 -14.50 -3.24 4.75
CA THR A 28 -13.78 -1.97 4.58
C THR A 28 -13.01 -1.94 3.27
N LEU A 29 -12.36 -3.05 2.90
CA LEU A 29 -11.66 -3.18 1.62
C LEU A 29 -12.63 -3.04 0.44
N LEU A 30 -13.80 -3.68 0.49
CA LEU A 30 -14.84 -3.55 -0.54
C LEU A 30 -15.33 -2.10 -0.66
N LEU A 31 -15.57 -1.42 0.46
CA LEU A 31 -15.96 -0.03 0.46
C LEU A 31 -14.89 0.88 -0.15
N MET A 32 -13.63 0.68 0.20
CA MET A 32 -12.51 1.43 -0.38
C MET A 32 -12.33 1.15 -1.86
N SER A 33 -12.50 -0.09 -2.30
CA SER A 33 -12.41 -0.46 -3.71
C SER A 33 -13.57 0.06 -4.56
N ALA A 34 -14.68 0.50 -3.95
CA ALA A 34 -15.78 1.17 -4.64
C ALA A 34 -15.50 2.67 -4.95
N ALA A 35 -14.35 3.22 -4.54
CA ALA A 35 -13.98 4.60 -4.81
C ALA A 35 -14.06 5.01 -6.30
N PRO A 36 -13.67 4.20 -7.31
CA PRO A 36 -13.83 4.56 -8.72
C PRO A 36 -15.31 4.78 -9.09
N LEU A 37 -16.20 3.96 -8.56
CA LEU A 37 -17.65 4.11 -8.81
C LEU A 37 -18.19 5.42 -8.24
N ILE A 38 -17.77 5.77 -7.01
CA ILE A 38 -18.16 7.02 -6.35
C ILE A 38 -17.63 8.22 -7.15
N LEU A 39 -16.36 8.18 -7.56
CA LEU A 39 -15.75 9.23 -8.36
C LEU A 39 -16.49 9.41 -9.70
N TYR A 40 -16.76 8.32 -10.40
CA TYR A 40 -17.47 8.35 -11.66
C TYR A 40 -18.87 8.99 -11.52
N THR A 41 -19.66 8.49 -10.56
CA THR A 41 -20.99 9.05 -10.32
C THR A 41 -20.97 10.54 -9.94
N LEU A 42 -20.04 10.96 -9.11
CA LEU A 42 -19.86 12.37 -8.74
C LEU A 42 -19.48 13.22 -9.96
N THR A 43 -18.58 12.75 -10.79
CA THR A 43 -18.14 13.49 -11.99
C THR A 43 -19.27 13.64 -12.99
N VAL A 44 -20.03 12.57 -13.25
CA VAL A 44 -21.21 12.59 -14.15
C VAL A 44 -22.28 13.53 -13.62
N VAL A 45 -22.62 13.44 -12.34
CA VAL A 45 -23.62 14.34 -11.72
C VAL A 45 -23.17 15.81 -11.80
N TYR A 46 -21.89 16.08 -11.48
CA TYR A 46 -21.34 17.42 -11.56
C TYR A 46 -21.38 17.98 -12.99
N SER A 47 -20.98 17.20 -14.00
CA SER A 47 -20.97 17.67 -15.39
C SER A 47 -22.37 17.87 -15.95
N LEU A 48 -23.34 17.03 -15.60
CA LEU A 48 -24.74 17.22 -15.97
C LEU A 48 -25.36 18.47 -15.36
N LEU A 49 -25.03 18.79 -14.09
CA LEU A 49 -25.59 19.94 -13.39
C LEU A 49 -24.97 21.27 -13.86
N PHE A 50 -23.69 21.31 -14.18
CA PHE A 50 -22.96 22.55 -14.44
C PHE A 50 -22.58 22.76 -15.92
N ALA A 51 -22.30 21.68 -16.66
CA ALA A 51 -21.91 21.75 -18.08
C ALA A 51 -23.03 21.32 -19.04
N GLY A 52 -24.05 20.63 -18.56
CA GLY A 52 -25.12 20.09 -19.40
C GLY A 52 -24.71 18.93 -20.30
N GLU A 53 -23.49 18.42 -20.13
CA GLU A 53 -22.90 17.37 -20.94
C GLU A 53 -22.51 16.17 -20.07
N TRP A 54 -22.38 14.99 -20.71
CA TRP A 54 -21.93 13.77 -20.04
C TRP A 54 -20.41 13.81 -19.90
N GLY A 55 -19.91 14.15 -18.74
CA GLY A 55 -18.48 14.22 -18.44
C GLY A 55 -17.99 12.99 -17.68
N THR A 56 -16.79 12.50 -18.05
CA THR A 56 -16.13 11.38 -17.39
C THR A 56 -14.85 11.83 -16.69
N PRO A 57 -14.45 11.16 -15.59
CA PRO A 57 -13.22 11.51 -14.89
C PRO A 57 -11.97 11.24 -15.77
N GLY A 58 -11.09 12.23 -15.90
CA GLY A 58 -9.84 12.09 -16.62
C GLY A 58 -8.90 11.03 -15.99
N GLU A 59 -8.02 10.47 -16.80
CA GLU A 59 -7.06 9.42 -16.38
C GLU A 59 -6.22 9.85 -15.17
N THR A 60 -5.72 11.07 -15.15
CA THR A 60 -4.91 11.63 -14.05
C THR A 60 -5.69 11.65 -12.73
N THR A 61 -6.96 12.04 -12.77
CA THR A 61 -7.82 12.09 -11.56
C THR A 61 -8.07 10.67 -11.02
N ARG A 62 -8.27 9.69 -11.89
CA ARG A 62 -8.48 8.28 -11.53
C ARG A 62 -7.23 7.70 -10.88
N ILE A 63 -6.04 7.95 -11.44
CA ILE A 63 -4.76 7.52 -10.87
C ILE A 63 -4.53 8.17 -9.49
N LEU A 64 -4.80 9.47 -9.36
CA LEU A 64 -4.63 10.20 -8.11
C LEU A 64 -5.51 9.62 -6.99
N ILE A 65 -6.77 9.31 -7.29
CA ILE A 65 -7.67 8.69 -6.32
C ILE A 65 -7.23 7.26 -5.98
N ALA A 66 -6.77 6.47 -6.96
CA ALA A 66 -6.21 5.16 -6.71
C ALA A 66 -5.03 5.22 -5.72
N CYS A 67 -4.12 6.16 -5.92
CA CYS A 67 -2.99 6.39 -5.01
C CYS A 67 -3.45 6.81 -3.61
N MET A 68 -4.41 7.74 -3.50
CA MET A 68 -4.94 8.19 -2.22
C MET A 68 -5.64 7.07 -1.45
N VAL A 69 -6.48 6.28 -2.10
CA VAL A 69 -7.18 5.15 -1.47
C VAL A 69 -6.19 4.07 -1.04
N THR A 70 -5.20 3.76 -1.87
CA THR A 70 -4.13 2.81 -1.52
C THR A 70 -3.34 3.29 -0.30
N PHE A 71 -3.02 4.57 -0.23
CA PHE A 71 -2.33 5.16 0.92
C PHE A 71 -3.17 5.03 2.20
N VAL A 72 -4.45 5.39 2.16
CA VAL A 72 -5.36 5.23 3.31
C VAL A 72 -5.48 3.76 3.73
N MET A 73 -5.53 2.84 2.77
CA MET A 73 -5.57 1.41 3.06
C MET A 73 -4.30 0.95 3.81
N ILE A 74 -3.11 1.38 3.38
CA ILE A 74 -1.84 1.02 4.03
C ILE A 74 -1.79 1.52 5.48
N LEU A 75 -2.33 2.72 5.75
CA LEU A 75 -2.38 3.29 7.09
C LEU A 75 -3.36 2.54 8.02
N THR A 76 -4.53 2.19 7.49
CA THR A 76 -5.64 1.66 8.31
C THR A 76 -5.60 0.15 8.49
N TYR A 77 -5.16 -0.59 7.48
CA TYR A 77 -5.17 -2.05 7.48
C TYR A 77 -4.42 -2.67 8.66
N PRO A 78 -3.13 -2.37 8.92
CA PRO A 78 -2.38 -3.02 9.97
C PRO A 78 -2.98 -2.77 11.36
N SER A 79 -3.46 -1.55 11.62
CA SER A 79 -4.07 -1.19 12.90
C SER A 79 -5.42 -1.85 13.12
N SER A 80 -6.22 -2.00 12.07
CA SER A 80 -7.55 -2.62 12.15
C SER A 80 -7.48 -4.13 12.32
N VAL A 81 -6.56 -4.81 11.61
CA VAL A 81 -6.47 -6.26 11.61
C VAL A 81 -5.57 -6.78 12.74
N TYR A 82 -4.42 -6.16 12.96
CA TYR A 82 -3.42 -6.65 13.92
C TYR A 82 -3.33 -5.83 15.21
N GLY A 83 -4.02 -4.70 15.28
CA GLY A 83 -4.05 -3.88 16.49
C GLY A 83 -4.53 -4.61 17.74
N TYR A 84 -5.33 -5.67 17.60
CA TYR A 84 -5.82 -6.46 18.74
C TYR A 84 -4.71 -7.16 19.55
N VAL A 85 -3.54 -7.39 18.94
CA VAL A 85 -2.42 -8.10 19.60
C VAL A 85 -1.99 -7.39 20.89
N THR A 86 -2.11 -6.06 20.94
CA THR A 86 -1.79 -5.26 22.14
C THR A 86 -2.93 -5.09 23.12
N GLU A 87 -4.12 -5.62 22.83
CA GLU A 87 -5.28 -5.53 23.73
C GLU A 87 -5.26 -6.64 24.77
N LYS A 88 -5.62 -6.30 26.02
CA LYS A 88 -5.54 -7.25 27.15
C LYS A 88 -6.38 -8.52 26.95
N ARG A 89 -7.60 -8.41 26.40
CA ARG A 89 -8.49 -9.55 26.18
C ARG A 89 -8.22 -10.26 24.85
N ALA A 90 -8.14 -9.52 23.75
CA ALA A 90 -7.98 -10.10 22.43
C ALA A 90 -6.53 -10.59 22.19
N GLY A 91 -5.52 -9.95 22.80
CA GLY A 91 -4.12 -10.37 22.71
C GLY A 91 -3.85 -11.74 23.37
N SER A 92 -4.64 -12.14 24.38
CA SER A 92 -4.49 -13.47 24.99
C SER A 92 -4.75 -14.60 24.00
N THR A 93 -5.71 -14.47 23.10
CA THR A 93 -5.99 -15.44 22.04
C THR A 93 -4.81 -15.62 21.09
N PHE A 94 -4.10 -14.54 20.78
CA PHE A 94 -2.89 -14.58 19.97
C PHE A 94 -1.76 -15.39 20.63
N VAL A 95 -1.58 -15.23 21.96
CA VAL A 95 -0.56 -15.95 22.72
C VAL A 95 -0.89 -17.44 22.82
N LEU A 96 -2.15 -17.78 23.06
CA LEU A 96 -2.62 -19.16 23.25
C LEU A 96 -2.61 -20.02 21.97
N MET A 97 -2.52 -19.40 20.78
CA MET A 97 -2.47 -20.16 19.54
C MET A 97 -1.20 -21.01 19.42
N PRO A 98 -1.34 -22.30 19.06
CA PRO A 98 -0.23 -23.27 18.99
C PRO A 98 0.60 -23.08 17.70
N ALA A 99 1.16 -21.88 17.48
CA ALA A 99 2.06 -21.54 16.40
C ALA A 99 3.28 -20.80 16.95
N SER A 100 4.45 -20.94 16.33
CA SER A 100 5.64 -20.22 16.76
C SER A 100 5.49 -18.72 16.50
N VAL A 101 6.22 -17.88 17.25
CA VAL A 101 6.21 -16.43 17.07
C VAL A 101 6.61 -16.05 15.64
N PHE A 102 7.59 -16.75 15.10
CA PHE A 102 8.06 -16.55 13.72
C PHE A 102 6.97 -16.88 12.68
N GLU A 103 6.22 -18.00 12.86
CA GLU A 103 5.11 -18.37 11.97
C GLU A 103 3.99 -17.32 11.99
N LYS A 104 3.68 -16.78 13.18
CA LYS A 104 2.69 -15.71 13.34
C LYS A 104 3.12 -14.42 12.62
N PHE A 105 4.37 -14.01 12.85
CA PHE A 105 4.91 -12.79 12.25
C PHE A 105 5.02 -12.92 10.72
N LEU A 106 5.46 -14.07 10.21
CA LEU A 106 5.53 -14.34 8.78
C LEU A 106 4.14 -14.27 8.11
N SER A 107 3.10 -14.80 8.78
CA SER A 107 1.72 -14.70 8.29
C SER A 107 1.26 -13.24 8.21
N MET A 108 1.55 -12.42 9.22
CA MET A 108 1.21 -11.00 9.22
C MET A 108 1.88 -10.24 8.08
N ILE A 109 3.18 -10.47 7.84
CA ILE A 109 3.92 -9.87 6.74
C ILE A 109 3.31 -10.29 5.40
N LEU A 110 3.07 -11.58 5.20
CA LEU A 110 2.57 -12.12 3.95
C LEU A 110 1.17 -11.59 3.61
N ASN A 111 0.29 -11.48 4.60
CA ASN A 111 -1.00 -10.84 4.44
C ASN A 111 -0.87 -9.35 4.10
N THR A 112 -0.01 -8.61 4.81
CA THR A 112 0.12 -7.16 4.63
C THR A 112 0.79 -6.79 3.31
N VAL A 113 1.83 -7.53 2.90
CA VAL A 113 2.65 -7.19 1.73
C VAL A 113 2.10 -7.79 0.43
N VAL A 114 1.50 -8.98 0.50
CA VAL A 114 1.09 -9.71 -0.71
C VAL A 114 -0.42 -9.80 -0.83
N VAL A 115 -1.08 -10.39 0.17
CA VAL A 115 -2.50 -10.75 0.04
C VAL A 115 -3.40 -9.53 -0.09
N VAL A 116 -3.22 -8.54 0.77
CA VAL A 116 -4.09 -7.36 0.82
C VAL A 116 -3.91 -6.45 -0.38
N PRO A 117 -2.68 -6.09 -0.80
CA PRO A 117 -2.51 -5.30 -2.01
C PRO A 117 -3.02 -6.00 -3.28
N LEU A 118 -2.82 -7.33 -3.39
CA LEU A 118 -3.36 -8.10 -4.51
C LEU A 118 -4.89 -8.12 -4.50
N ALA A 119 -5.51 -8.42 -3.36
CA ALA A 119 -6.97 -8.45 -3.24
C ALA A 119 -7.58 -7.07 -3.54
N PHE A 120 -7.01 -6.00 -2.98
CA PHE A 120 -7.45 -4.63 -3.24
C PHE A 120 -7.27 -4.27 -4.72
N GLY A 121 -6.09 -4.51 -5.29
CA GLY A 121 -5.79 -4.21 -6.69
C GLY A 121 -6.73 -4.94 -7.65
N LEU A 122 -6.97 -6.23 -7.43
CA LEU A 122 -7.90 -7.01 -8.26
C LEU A 122 -9.33 -6.44 -8.22
N VAL A 123 -9.86 -6.16 -7.03
CA VAL A 123 -11.24 -5.63 -6.90
C VAL A 123 -11.33 -4.21 -7.45
N TYR A 124 -10.38 -3.33 -7.10
CA TYR A 124 -10.35 -1.94 -7.56
C TYR A 124 -10.27 -1.84 -9.09
N LEU A 125 -9.31 -2.56 -9.70
CA LEU A 125 -9.13 -2.56 -11.15
C LEU A 125 -10.31 -3.22 -11.89
N SER A 126 -10.94 -4.23 -11.29
CA SER A 126 -12.15 -4.84 -11.89
C SER A 126 -13.31 -3.86 -11.94
N ILE A 127 -13.55 -3.10 -10.86
CA ILE A 127 -14.61 -2.09 -10.81
C ILE A 127 -14.33 -0.97 -11.82
N ASP A 128 -13.11 -0.44 -11.82
CA ASP A 128 -12.69 0.61 -12.74
C ASP A 128 -12.77 0.17 -14.21
N GLY A 129 -12.32 -1.06 -14.51
CA GLY A 129 -12.41 -1.65 -15.85
C GLY A 129 -13.85 -1.84 -16.33
N ILE A 130 -14.76 -2.29 -15.45
CA ILE A 130 -16.19 -2.45 -15.79
C ILE A 130 -16.79 -1.07 -16.11
N ILE A 131 -16.51 -0.04 -15.33
CA ILE A 131 -17.00 1.33 -15.59
C ILE A 131 -16.53 1.81 -16.96
N CYS A 132 -15.24 1.64 -17.27
CA CYS A 132 -14.68 2.05 -18.56
C CYS A 132 -15.26 1.29 -19.75
N LEU A 133 -15.55 0.01 -19.59
CA LEU A 133 -16.21 -0.79 -20.64
C LEU A 133 -17.66 -0.35 -20.89
N LEU A 134 -18.36 0.03 -19.85
CA LEU A 134 -19.77 0.47 -19.96
C LEU A 134 -19.90 1.86 -20.55
N ASP A 135 -18.97 2.76 -20.20
CA ASP A 135 -19.06 4.16 -20.60
C ASP A 135 -18.49 4.41 -22.02
N GLY A 136 -17.52 3.61 -22.48
CA GLY A 136 -16.91 3.73 -23.80
C GLY A 136 -16.14 5.06 -24.06
N THR A 137 -16.30 6.05 -23.18
CA THR A 137 -15.69 7.38 -23.27
C THR A 137 -14.49 7.54 -22.33
N CYS A 138 -14.28 6.61 -21.39
CA CYS A 138 -13.10 6.58 -20.55
C CYS A 138 -11.83 6.45 -21.40
N GLY A 139 -10.99 7.50 -21.42
CA GLY A 139 -9.63 7.39 -21.97
C GLY A 139 -8.83 6.38 -21.15
N GLY A 140 -8.16 5.43 -21.73
CA GLY A 140 -7.28 4.41 -21.13
C GLY A 140 -7.73 3.81 -19.79
N SER A 141 -7.78 2.50 -19.66
CA SER A 141 -8.14 1.89 -18.38
C SER A 141 -6.94 1.87 -17.43
N LEU A 142 -7.16 2.04 -16.13
CA LEU A 142 -6.11 1.83 -15.11
C LEU A 142 -5.52 0.41 -15.19
N PHE A 143 -6.28 -0.54 -15.74
CA PHE A 143 -5.80 -1.90 -15.99
C PHE A 143 -4.62 -1.93 -16.97
N SER A 144 -4.66 -1.17 -18.06
CA SER A 144 -3.54 -1.08 -19.01
C SER A 144 -2.31 -0.43 -18.38
N CYS A 145 -2.51 0.54 -17.48
CA CYS A 145 -1.44 1.18 -16.72
C CYS A 145 -0.82 0.20 -15.71
N ALA A 146 -1.66 -0.57 -15.00
CA ALA A 146 -1.23 -1.60 -14.07
C ALA A 146 -0.51 -2.77 -14.78
N ALA A 147 -0.99 -3.18 -15.95
CA ALA A 147 -0.35 -4.23 -16.75
C ALA A 147 1.05 -3.81 -17.20
N ARG A 148 1.22 -2.58 -17.71
CA ARG A 148 2.53 -2.02 -18.04
C ARG A 148 3.46 -1.93 -16.83
N GLY A 149 2.91 -1.56 -15.66
CA GLY A 149 3.65 -1.56 -14.40
C GLY A 149 4.11 -2.97 -14.00
N LEU A 150 3.26 -3.98 -14.18
CA LEU A 150 3.61 -5.38 -13.89
C LEU A 150 4.67 -5.93 -14.85
N GLU A 151 4.55 -5.65 -16.15
CA GLU A 151 5.58 -6.00 -17.15
C GLU A 151 6.93 -5.39 -16.80
N SER A 152 6.95 -4.12 -16.35
CA SER A 152 8.18 -3.46 -15.93
C SER A 152 8.81 -4.09 -14.69
N LEU A 153 8.01 -4.57 -13.73
CA LEU A 153 8.51 -5.31 -12.56
C LEU A 153 9.09 -6.68 -12.96
N VAL A 154 8.44 -7.37 -13.88
CA VAL A 154 8.92 -8.67 -14.39
C VAL A 154 10.21 -8.49 -15.18
N THR A 155 10.28 -7.51 -16.08
CA THR A 155 11.50 -7.22 -16.85
C THR A 155 12.66 -6.80 -15.95
N PHE A 156 12.40 -6.01 -14.90
CA PHE A 156 13.43 -5.66 -13.90
C PHE A 156 13.98 -6.90 -13.17
N ALA A 157 13.15 -7.88 -12.87
CA ALA A 157 13.60 -9.12 -12.23
C ALA A 157 14.51 -9.99 -13.11
N PHE A 158 14.43 -9.84 -14.44
CA PHE A 158 15.16 -10.65 -15.41
C PHE A 158 16.21 -9.90 -16.26
N THR A 159 16.18 -8.56 -16.29
CA THR A 159 17.12 -7.75 -17.08
C THR A 159 17.60 -6.54 -16.28
N SER A 160 18.91 -6.42 -16.11
CA SER A 160 19.56 -5.36 -15.32
C SER A 160 19.69 -3.99 -16.03
N ASP A 161 19.11 -3.81 -17.23
CA ASP A 161 19.38 -2.64 -18.07
C ASP A 161 18.13 -1.80 -18.36
N ALA A 162 17.66 -0.96 -17.42
CA ALA A 162 16.90 0.22 -17.84
C ALA A 162 16.56 1.22 -16.70
N PRO A 163 16.84 2.52 -16.85
CA PRO A 163 16.64 3.57 -15.82
C PRO A 163 15.17 3.89 -15.51
N VAL A 164 14.23 3.66 -16.42
CA VAL A 164 12.80 3.93 -16.21
C VAL A 164 12.13 2.91 -15.28
N HIS A 165 12.65 1.68 -15.19
CA HIS A 165 12.11 0.60 -14.37
C HIS A 165 12.45 0.74 -12.87
N VAL A 166 13.51 1.46 -12.54
CA VAL A 166 13.93 1.74 -11.16
C VAL A 166 12.83 2.49 -10.39
N SER A 167 12.09 3.37 -11.04
CA SER A 167 11.08 4.19 -10.40
C SER A 167 9.88 3.36 -9.87
N LEU A 168 9.36 2.40 -10.62
CA LEU A 168 8.22 1.56 -10.19
C LEU A 168 8.62 0.57 -9.10
N CYS A 169 9.79 -0.04 -9.23
CA CYS A 169 10.32 -0.91 -8.19
C CYS A 169 10.58 -0.14 -6.90
N SER A 170 11.14 1.07 -6.96
CA SER A 170 11.37 1.91 -5.80
C SER A 170 10.05 2.36 -5.14
N MET A 171 9.01 2.67 -5.93
CA MET A 171 7.67 2.98 -5.42
C MET A 171 7.05 1.78 -4.69
N TYR A 172 7.15 0.57 -5.27
CA TYR A 172 6.66 -0.63 -4.62
C TYR A 172 7.42 -0.92 -3.31
N MET A 173 8.74 -0.84 -3.32
CA MET A 173 9.56 -1.05 -2.11
C MET A 173 9.28 -0.01 -1.03
N SER A 174 9.07 1.25 -1.40
CA SER A 174 8.66 2.31 -0.48
C SER A 174 7.29 2.00 0.13
N THR A 175 6.34 1.54 -0.66
CA THR A 175 5.00 1.15 -0.22
C THR A 175 5.05 -0.03 0.77
N VAL A 176 5.84 -1.06 0.45
CA VAL A 176 6.07 -2.22 1.32
C VAL A 176 6.73 -1.80 2.64
N SER A 177 7.77 -0.96 2.56
CA SER A 177 8.46 -0.46 3.75
C SER A 177 7.51 0.32 4.66
N THR A 178 6.69 1.18 4.09
CA THR A 178 5.66 1.94 4.82
C THR A 178 4.63 1.00 5.47
N ALA A 179 4.12 0.01 4.72
CA ALA A 179 3.16 -0.97 5.24
C ALA A 179 3.72 -1.78 6.42
N LEU A 180 4.99 -2.22 6.32
CA LEU A 180 5.68 -2.93 7.40
C LEU A 180 5.92 -2.04 8.62
N PHE A 181 6.24 -0.76 8.42
CA PHE A 181 6.39 0.19 9.50
C PHE A 181 5.08 0.40 10.26
N PHE A 182 3.95 0.55 9.55
CA PHE A 182 2.63 0.64 10.19
C PHE A 182 2.22 -0.68 10.85
N LEU A 183 2.60 -1.83 10.31
CA LEU A 183 2.40 -3.12 10.95
C LEU A 183 3.16 -3.21 12.28
N LEU A 184 4.42 -2.81 12.32
CA LEU A 184 5.20 -2.75 13.56
C LEU A 184 4.58 -1.76 14.55
N GLY A 185 4.16 -0.59 14.09
CA GLY A 185 3.45 0.39 14.91
C GLY A 185 2.15 -0.16 15.52
N ALA A 186 1.36 -0.89 14.74
CA ALA A 186 0.12 -1.51 15.22
C ALA A 186 0.36 -2.56 16.31
N ILE A 187 1.48 -3.29 16.25
CA ILE A 187 1.87 -4.30 17.23
C ILE A 187 2.52 -3.66 18.47
N PHE A 188 3.21 -2.53 18.32
CA PHE A 188 3.97 -1.91 19.41
C PHE A 188 3.12 -0.96 20.26
N PHE A 189 2.27 -0.13 19.64
CA PHE A 189 1.50 0.89 20.34
C PHE A 189 0.15 0.38 20.82
N LYS A 190 -0.16 0.60 22.12
CA LYS A 190 -1.46 0.24 22.73
C LYS A 190 -2.58 1.23 22.39
N LYS A 191 -2.24 2.54 22.37
CA LYS A 191 -3.18 3.63 22.07
C LYS A 191 -2.72 4.34 20.80
N HIS A 192 -3.65 4.95 20.06
CA HIS A 192 -3.36 5.74 18.86
C HIS A 192 -2.43 5.02 17.85
N LYS A 193 -2.77 3.77 17.52
CA LYS A 193 -1.99 2.84 16.69
C LYS A 193 -1.66 3.36 15.28
N ILE A 194 -2.38 4.38 14.80
CA ILE A 194 -2.13 5.05 13.51
C ILE A 194 -1.34 6.34 13.74
N LEU A 195 -1.69 7.12 14.76
CA LEU A 195 -1.16 8.47 14.97
C LEU A 195 0.33 8.45 15.38
N TYR A 196 0.73 7.54 16.27
CA TYR A 196 2.13 7.45 16.69
C TYR A 196 3.10 7.05 15.57
N PRO A 197 2.82 6.03 14.73
CA PRO A 197 3.67 5.75 13.58
C PRO A 197 3.78 6.93 12.62
N ILE A 198 2.69 7.64 12.32
CA ILE A 198 2.72 8.84 11.49
C ILE A 198 3.64 9.90 12.10
N LEU A 199 3.49 10.19 13.38
CA LEU A 199 4.30 11.19 14.08
C LEU A 199 5.79 10.82 14.05
N ILE A 200 6.13 9.56 14.25
CA ILE A 200 7.52 9.07 14.19
C ILE A 200 8.10 9.26 12.78
N ILE A 201 7.34 8.91 11.73
CA ILE A 201 7.79 9.10 10.34
C ILE A 201 8.05 10.57 10.07
N VAL A 202 7.12 11.46 10.44
CA VAL A 202 7.25 12.90 10.23
C VAL A 202 8.45 13.46 10.99
N CYS A 203 8.61 13.12 12.27
CA CYS A 203 9.75 13.57 13.06
C CYS A 203 11.08 13.05 12.48
N PHE A 204 11.13 11.80 12.06
CA PHE A 204 12.32 11.21 11.46
C PHE A 204 12.66 11.88 10.12
N GLN A 205 11.66 12.15 9.28
CA GLN A 205 11.85 12.85 8.01
C GLN A 205 12.34 14.29 8.22
N MET A 206 11.79 15.01 9.21
CA MET A 206 12.26 16.34 9.56
C MET A 206 13.70 16.33 10.09
N ALA A 207 14.04 15.36 10.93
CA ALA A 207 15.41 15.21 11.44
C ALA A 207 16.40 14.92 10.31
N LEU A 208 16.05 14.01 9.39
CA LEU A 208 16.89 13.71 8.22
C LEU A 208 17.08 14.94 7.32
N SER A 209 16.02 15.70 7.05
CA SER A 209 16.11 16.91 6.21
C SER A 209 16.98 17.99 6.88
N MET A 210 16.92 18.14 8.21
CA MET A 210 17.80 19.04 8.96
C MET A 210 19.26 18.60 8.87
N VAL A 211 19.54 17.32 9.09
CA VAL A 211 20.91 16.77 8.98
C VAL A 211 21.45 16.95 7.56
N PHE A 212 20.65 16.65 6.55
CA PHE A 212 21.02 16.83 5.15
C PHE A 212 21.32 18.31 4.84
N GLY A 213 20.46 19.22 5.30
CA GLY A 213 20.66 20.68 5.15
C GLY A 213 21.94 21.16 5.81
N LEU A 214 22.28 20.65 7.00
CA LEU A 214 23.55 20.95 7.68
C LEU A 214 24.77 20.42 6.91
N VAL A 215 24.71 19.21 6.40
CA VAL A 215 25.79 18.60 5.62
C VAL A 215 26.07 19.38 4.33
N VAL A 216 25.01 19.84 3.66
CA VAL A 216 25.11 20.70 2.47
C VAL A 216 25.67 22.08 2.84
N SER A 217 25.19 22.70 3.93
CA SER A 217 25.65 24.03 4.37
C SER A 217 27.12 24.04 4.82
N LEU A 218 27.61 22.92 5.34
CA LEU A 218 29.01 22.73 5.72
C LEU A 218 29.93 22.43 4.50
N GLY A 219 29.36 22.37 3.29
CA GLY A 219 30.11 22.09 2.06
C GLY A 219 30.68 20.67 1.96
N LEU A 220 30.20 19.76 2.83
CA LEU A 220 30.66 18.36 2.82
C LEU A 220 30.11 17.59 1.60
N ILE A 221 29.01 18.05 1.04
CA ILE A 221 28.43 17.54 -0.20
C ILE A 221 28.24 18.71 -1.15
N ASN A 222 28.92 18.68 -2.31
CA ASN A 222 28.73 19.67 -3.35
C ASN A 222 27.49 19.27 -4.19
N VAL A 223 26.44 20.11 -4.10
CA VAL A 223 25.14 19.85 -4.77
C VAL A 223 25.30 19.78 -6.30
N GLU A 224 26.29 20.52 -6.87
CA GLU A 224 26.59 20.44 -8.31
C GLU A 224 27.05 19.03 -8.75
N ASN A 225 27.83 18.35 -7.92
CA ASN A 225 28.24 16.97 -8.21
C ASN A 225 27.06 15.98 -8.13
N LEU A 226 26.08 16.23 -7.27
CA LEU A 226 24.87 15.41 -7.15
C LEU A 226 23.94 15.59 -8.35
N THR A 227 23.80 16.82 -8.86
CA THR A 227 22.99 17.08 -10.06
C THR A 227 23.64 16.51 -11.33
N LEU A 228 24.97 16.59 -11.44
CA LEU A 228 25.72 15.95 -12.53
C LEU A 228 25.63 14.42 -12.44
N PHE A 229 25.66 13.84 -11.24
CA PHE A 229 25.50 12.40 -11.06
C PHE A 229 24.08 11.95 -11.40
N ALA A 230 23.07 12.73 -11.05
CA ALA A 230 21.67 12.47 -11.42
C ALA A 230 21.43 12.61 -12.94
N GLN A 231 22.08 13.58 -13.61
CA GLN A 231 22.02 13.75 -15.07
C GLN A 231 22.74 12.62 -15.84
N ASN A 232 23.78 12.04 -15.27
CA ASN A 232 24.49 10.92 -15.91
C ASN A 232 23.77 9.56 -15.68
N LEU A 233 22.71 9.52 -14.86
CA LEU A 233 21.87 8.35 -14.60
C LEU A 233 20.55 8.37 -15.38
N THR A 234 20.25 9.46 -16.10
CA THR A 234 19.10 9.62 -17.01
C THR A 234 19.50 9.47 -18.46
#